data_db38f7d153c544d42254c4b375079a54
#
_entry.id   db38f7d153c544d42254c4b375079a54
#
_cell.length_a   1.000
_cell.length_b   1.000
_cell.length_c   1.000
_cell.angle_alpha   90.00
_cell.angle_beta   90.00
_cell.angle_gamma   90.00
#
_symmetry.space_group_name_H-M   'P 1'
#
loop_
_entity.id
_entity.type
_entity.pdbx_description
1 polymer ?
#
loop_
_entity_poly.entity_id
_entity_poly.type
_entity_poly.pdbx_seq_one_letter_code
_entity_poly.pdbx_strand_id
1 'polypeptide(L)'
;TQVVPTMEDVTKGKKTVQQPQFKPLPAPVKRASNIASNFLWDNSSYLLGIDQKGKPERSRDCFAAAAQLHHAVLDGVDSPAARSILAFFDNWKPENAVEHPALAGQLNEVTAGGNLMFRAAGIYPQEDAAIREAWQRYRESGGADAVRMQCLVTGTEDEIAAVHPSVKGVRDAQSSGAALVSFNAPAFCSYGHEQNFNAPAG
;
A
#
# COMPACT_ATOMS: atom_id res chain seq x y z
N THR A 1 4.35 -11.56 -17.31
CA THR A 1 3.56 -11.44 -16.06
C THR A 1 2.74 -12.72 -15.88
N GLN A 2 2.67 -13.21 -14.66
CA GLN A 2 1.84 -14.35 -14.28
C GLN A 2 1.26 -14.06 -12.89
N VAL A 3 -0.01 -14.40 -12.67
CA VAL A 3 -0.65 -14.33 -11.35
C VAL A 3 -0.76 -15.75 -10.80
N VAL A 4 -0.28 -15.98 -9.59
CA VAL A 4 -0.33 -17.28 -8.92
C VAL A 4 -0.72 -17.10 -7.45
N PRO A 5 -1.57 -17.97 -6.88
CA PRO A 5 -1.83 -18.00 -5.45
C PRO A 5 -0.57 -18.31 -4.66
N THR A 6 -0.34 -17.61 -3.55
CA THR A 6 0.73 -17.93 -2.60
C THR A 6 0.21 -18.90 -1.56
N MET A 7 0.45 -20.19 -1.77
CA MET A 7 0.03 -21.27 -0.88
C MET A 7 1.26 -21.99 -0.33
N GLU A 8 1.15 -22.54 0.86
CA GLU A 8 2.17 -23.39 1.46
C GLU A 8 1.55 -24.68 2.01
N ASP A 9 2.33 -25.75 1.96
CA ASP A 9 1.93 -27.02 2.52
C ASP A 9 2.25 -27.05 4.02
N VAL A 10 1.22 -27.14 4.85
CA VAL A 10 1.38 -27.23 6.31
C VAL A 10 0.88 -28.58 6.80
N THR A 11 1.77 -29.30 7.49
CA THR A 11 1.44 -30.59 8.07
C THR A 11 0.70 -30.39 9.41
N LYS A 12 -0.58 -30.77 9.46
CA LYS A 12 -1.40 -30.82 10.68
C LYS A 12 -1.64 -32.26 11.05
N GLY A 13 -0.84 -32.78 12.00
CA GLY A 13 -0.84 -34.18 12.37
C GLY A 13 -0.33 -35.09 11.25
N LYS A 14 -1.19 -36.00 10.74
CA LYS A 14 -0.85 -36.90 9.60
C LYS A 14 -1.31 -36.41 8.24
N LYS A 15 -1.88 -35.20 8.15
CA LYS A 15 -2.40 -34.65 6.89
C LYS A 15 -1.64 -33.37 6.51
N THR A 16 -1.25 -33.28 5.24
CA THR A 16 -0.75 -32.06 4.64
C THR A 16 -1.93 -31.29 4.06
N VAL A 17 -2.07 -30.02 4.46
CA VAL A 17 -3.13 -29.12 4.00
C VAL A 17 -2.48 -27.88 3.41
N GLN A 18 -2.95 -27.46 2.25
CA GLN A 18 -2.54 -26.18 1.66
C GLN A 18 -3.23 -25.04 2.38
N GLN A 19 -2.45 -24.05 2.81
CA GLN A 19 -2.98 -22.82 3.39
C GLN A 19 -2.26 -21.60 2.81
N PRO A 20 -2.87 -20.40 2.86
CA PRO A 20 -2.23 -19.18 2.41
C PRO A 20 -0.91 -18.93 3.13
N GLN A 21 0.13 -18.61 2.36
CA GLN A 21 1.43 -18.27 2.91
C GLN A 21 1.42 -16.85 3.49
N PHE A 22 1.89 -16.70 4.73
CA PHE A 22 2.08 -15.37 5.33
C PHE A 22 3.41 -14.77 4.88
N LYS A 23 3.34 -13.54 4.37
CA LYS A 23 4.52 -12.76 3.98
C LYS A 23 4.53 -11.40 4.67
N PRO A 24 5.65 -10.98 5.28
CA PRO A 24 5.79 -9.63 5.78
C PRO A 24 5.78 -8.65 4.60
N LEU A 25 4.97 -7.62 4.70
CA LEU A 25 4.82 -6.59 3.68
C LEU A 25 5.04 -5.22 4.30
N PRO A 26 5.45 -4.20 3.51
CA PRO A 26 5.45 -2.82 3.97
C PRO A 26 4.11 -2.42 4.57
N ALA A 27 4.15 -1.58 5.60
CA ALA A 27 2.94 -1.15 6.28
C ALA A 27 1.94 -0.51 5.31
N PRO A 28 0.63 -0.80 5.46
CA PRO A 28 -0.39 -0.23 4.59
C PRO A 28 -0.55 1.27 4.81
N VAL A 29 -0.82 2.00 3.74
CA VAL A 29 -1.25 3.39 3.82
C VAL A 29 -2.70 3.44 4.32
N LYS A 30 -2.98 4.30 5.30
CA LYS A 30 -4.34 4.52 5.77
C LYS A 30 -5.09 5.38 4.75
N ARG A 31 -6.16 4.84 4.21
CA ARG A 31 -7.02 5.49 3.20
C ARG A 31 -8.38 5.83 3.80
N ALA A 32 -8.83 7.06 3.61
CA ALA A 32 -10.24 7.43 3.79
C ALA A 32 -10.94 7.41 2.41
N SER A 33 -10.94 8.54 1.70
CA SER A 33 -11.48 8.65 0.33
C SER A 33 -10.41 8.95 -0.72
N ASN A 34 -9.21 9.29 -0.29
CA ASN A 34 -8.08 9.62 -1.16
C ASN A 34 -7.52 8.40 -1.89
N ILE A 35 -6.83 8.66 -2.99
CA ILE A 35 -6.04 7.69 -3.72
C ILE A 35 -4.61 7.75 -3.18
N ALA A 36 -4.15 6.65 -2.58
CA ALA A 36 -2.79 6.48 -2.11
C ALA A 36 -2.41 5.00 -2.21
N SER A 37 -1.30 4.68 -2.88
CA SER A 37 -0.87 3.31 -3.09
C SER A 37 -0.07 2.79 -1.90
N ASN A 38 -0.21 1.49 -1.60
CA ASN A 38 0.79 0.78 -0.81
C ASN A 38 2.03 0.52 -1.66
N PHE A 39 3.16 0.33 -1.00
CA PHE A 39 4.41 -0.03 -1.67
C PHE A 39 4.56 -1.54 -1.79
N LEU A 40 4.83 -2.05 -2.99
CA LEU A 40 5.04 -3.46 -3.38
C LEU A 40 3.81 -4.37 -3.33
N TRP A 41 2.68 -3.91 -2.85
CA TRP A 41 1.46 -4.70 -2.76
C TRP A 41 0.23 -3.81 -2.71
N ASP A 42 -0.88 -4.26 -3.26
CA ASP A 42 -2.19 -3.61 -3.16
C ASP A 42 -3.28 -4.49 -3.80
N ASN A 43 -4.51 -4.00 -3.83
CA ASN A 43 -5.59 -4.64 -4.60
C ASN A 43 -5.44 -4.39 -6.11
N SER A 44 -6.31 -5.05 -6.89
CA SER A 44 -6.27 -5.00 -8.35
C SER A 44 -6.44 -3.60 -8.95
N SER A 45 -7.16 -2.69 -8.28
CA SER A 45 -7.32 -1.30 -8.78
C SER A 45 -5.96 -0.60 -8.85
N TYR A 46 -5.08 -0.81 -7.86
CA TYR A 46 -3.75 -0.18 -7.83
C TYR A 46 -2.71 -0.90 -8.66
N LEU A 47 -2.71 -2.25 -8.64
CA LEU A 47 -1.67 -2.99 -9.34
C LEU A 47 -2.01 -3.34 -10.80
N LEU A 48 -3.30 -3.37 -11.16
CA LEU A 48 -3.73 -3.74 -12.51
C LEU A 48 -4.62 -2.69 -13.18
N GLY A 49 -5.09 -1.68 -12.44
CA GLY A 49 -5.97 -0.64 -12.94
C GLY A 49 -7.40 -1.10 -13.21
N ILE A 50 -7.83 -2.22 -12.60
CA ILE A 50 -9.16 -2.82 -12.80
C ILE A 50 -9.77 -3.27 -11.47
N ASP A 51 -11.09 -3.23 -11.38
CA ASP A 51 -11.87 -3.81 -10.28
C ASP A 51 -13.26 -4.25 -10.74
N GLN A 52 -14.02 -4.88 -9.83
CA GLN A 52 -15.42 -5.28 -10.07
C GLN A 52 -16.45 -4.19 -9.69
N LYS A 53 -16.01 -3.03 -9.19
CA LYS A 53 -16.91 -1.99 -8.65
C LYS A 53 -17.49 -1.08 -9.72
N GLY A 54 -17.14 -1.28 -10.99
CA GLY A 54 -17.67 -0.53 -12.11
C GLY A 54 -17.21 0.94 -12.16
N LYS A 55 -16.05 1.26 -11.59
CA LYS A 55 -15.45 2.60 -11.61
C LYS A 55 -14.08 2.59 -12.32
N PRO A 56 -14.07 2.38 -13.65
CA PRO A 56 -12.81 2.18 -14.38
C PRO A 56 -11.87 3.39 -14.35
N GLU A 57 -12.40 4.61 -14.33
CA GLU A 57 -11.58 5.84 -14.22
C GLU A 57 -10.81 5.86 -12.91
N ARG A 58 -11.52 5.62 -11.78
CA ARG A 58 -10.87 5.57 -10.47
C ARG A 58 -9.82 4.46 -10.40
N SER A 59 -10.05 3.31 -11.01
CA SER A 59 -9.05 2.22 -11.03
C SER A 59 -7.82 2.60 -11.83
N ARG A 60 -7.96 3.35 -12.92
CA ARG A 60 -6.82 3.91 -13.66
C ARG A 60 -6.04 4.94 -12.84
N ASP A 61 -6.74 5.83 -12.13
CA ASP A 61 -6.10 6.79 -11.23
C ASP A 61 -5.34 6.08 -10.10
N CYS A 62 -5.90 5.00 -9.55
CA CYS A 62 -5.23 4.17 -8.56
C CYS A 62 -3.96 3.52 -9.13
N PHE A 63 -4.00 3.01 -10.35
CA PHE A 63 -2.83 2.44 -11.03
C PHE A 63 -1.76 3.50 -11.30
N ALA A 64 -2.16 4.67 -11.77
CA ALA A 64 -1.24 5.79 -11.99
C ALA A 64 -0.54 6.22 -10.69
N ALA A 65 -1.28 6.31 -9.59
CA ALA A 65 -0.71 6.62 -8.28
C ALA A 65 0.26 5.52 -7.79
N ALA A 66 -0.04 4.25 -8.07
CA ALA A 66 0.87 3.15 -7.75
C ALA A 66 2.15 3.21 -8.60
N ALA A 67 2.03 3.45 -9.89
CA ALA A 67 3.18 3.64 -10.78
C ALA A 67 4.07 4.79 -10.29
N GLN A 68 3.47 5.95 -10.01
CA GLN A 68 4.18 7.13 -9.51
C GLN A 68 4.96 6.84 -8.21
N LEU A 69 4.33 6.17 -7.23
CA LEU A 69 5.00 5.80 -5.99
C LEU A 69 6.18 4.87 -6.25
N HIS A 70 6.01 3.83 -7.08
CA HIS A 70 7.07 2.86 -7.35
C HIS A 70 8.22 3.49 -8.11
N HIS A 71 7.97 4.40 -9.08
CA HIS A 71 9.02 5.20 -9.70
C HIS A 71 9.73 6.09 -8.69
N ALA A 72 9.01 6.83 -7.87
CA ALA A 72 9.61 7.71 -6.85
C ALA A 72 10.54 6.98 -5.89
N VAL A 73 10.27 5.69 -5.60
CA VAL A 73 11.08 4.88 -4.69
C VAL A 73 12.18 4.10 -5.40
N LEU A 74 11.90 3.54 -6.57
CA LEU A 74 12.74 2.52 -7.19
C LEU A 74 13.61 3.04 -8.34
N ASP A 75 13.38 4.25 -8.86
CA ASP A 75 14.25 4.81 -9.89
C ASP A 75 15.67 4.93 -9.37
N GLY A 76 16.61 4.39 -10.17
CA GLY A 76 18.03 4.36 -9.82
C GLY A 76 18.43 3.31 -8.78
N VAL A 77 17.50 2.48 -8.29
CA VAL A 77 17.84 1.36 -7.38
C VAL A 77 18.47 0.23 -8.18
N ASP A 78 19.71 -0.15 -7.82
CA ASP A 78 20.41 -1.25 -8.47
C ASP A 78 19.92 -2.62 -7.98
N SER A 79 18.76 -3.02 -8.50
CA SER A 79 18.13 -4.31 -8.25
C SER A 79 17.41 -4.82 -9.49
N PRO A 80 17.62 -6.11 -9.87
CA PRO A 80 16.83 -6.73 -10.92
C PRO A 80 15.33 -6.74 -10.62
N ALA A 81 14.95 -6.89 -9.36
CA ALA A 81 13.55 -6.87 -8.94
C ALA A 81 12.95 -5.47 -9.09
N ALA A 82 13.68 -4.42 -8.70
CA ALA A 82 13.25 -3.03 -8.89
C ALA A 82 13.02 -2.72 -10.38
N ARG A 83 13.99 -3.04 -11.23
CA ARG A 83 13.87 -2.86 -12.69
C ARG A 83 12.66 -3.61 -13.28
N SER A 84 12.40 -4.83 -12.80
CA SER A 84 11.25 -5.62 -13.27
C SER A 84 9.92 -5.01 -12.86
N ILE A 85 9.82 -4.41 -11.66
CA ILE A 85 8.61 -3.74 -11.19
C ILE A 85 8.36 -2.46 -11.99
N LEU A 86 9.39 -1.64 -12.20
CA LEU A 86 9.26 -0.43 -13.02
C LEU A 86 8.85 -0.78 -14.45
N ALA A 87 9.52 -1.74 -15.07
CA ALA A 87 9.16 -2.23 -16.39
C ALA A 87 7.71 -2.79 -16.46
N PHE A 88 7.20 -3.36 -15.37
CA PHE A 88 5.79 -3.75 -15.30
C PHE A 88 4.88 -2.52 -15.39
N PHE A 89 5.09 -1.50 -14.57
CA PHE A 89 4.26 -0.29 -14.58
C PHE A 89 4.35 0.47 -15.92
N ASP A 90 5.52 0.51 -16.54
CA ASP A 90 5.72 1.17 -17.85
C ASP A 90 5.00 0.47 -19.00
N ASN A 91 4.89 -0.86 -18.95
CA ASN A 91 4.38 -1.65 -20.06
C ASN A 91 2.96 -2.17 -19.85
N TRP A 92 2.47 -2.23 -18.61
CA TRP A 92 1.13 -2.70 -18.32
C TRP A 92 0.09 -1.68 -18.78
N LYS A 93 -0.94 -2.16 -19.48
CA LYS A 93 -2.04 -1.35 -20.00
C LYS A 93 -3.35 -1.80 -19.34
N PRO A 94 -3.90 -1.03 -18.40
CA PRO A 94 -5.16 -1.36 -17.71
C PRO A 94 -6.33 -1.66 -18.66
N GLU A 95 -6.40 -0.96 -19.79
CA GLU A 95 -7.43 -1.16 -20.81
C GLU A 95 -7.40 -2.55 -21.45
N ASN A 96 -6.26 -3.21 -21.47
CA ASN A 96 -6.07 -4.54 -22.03
C ASN A 96 -6.07 -5.64 -20.94
N ALA A 97 -6.22 -5.27 -19.67
CA ALA A 97 -6.06 -6.18 -18.54
C ALA A 97 -7.05 -7.34 -18.57
N VAL A 98 -8.30 -7.09 -18.95
CA VAL A 98 -9.37 -8.11 -18.97
C VAL A 98 -9.07 -9.24 -19.95
N GLU A 99 -8.45 -8.93 -21.08
CA GLU A 99 -8.10 -9.88 -22.13
C GLU A 99 -6.66 -10.42 -22.02
N HIS A 100 -5.91 -9.92 -21.03
CA HIS A 100 -4.50 -10.25 -20.90
C HIS A 100 -4.30 -11.72 -20.50
N PRO A 101 -3.48 -12.50 -21.23
CA PRO A 101 -3.28 -13.94 -20.97
C PRO A 101 -2.83 -14.26 -19.54
N ALA A 102 -2.10 -13.35 -18.90
CA ALA A 102 -1.65 -13.53 -17.52
C ALA A 102 -2.80 -13.58 -16.49
N LEU A 103 -3.99 -13.07 -16.84
CA LEU A 103 -5.18 -13.07 -16.00
C LEU A 103 -6.23 -14.10 -16.45
N ALA A 104 -5.96 -14.85 -17.51
CA ALA A 104 -6.86 -15.86 -18.04
C ALA A 104 -7.21 -16.89 -16.93
N GLY A 105 -8.50 -17.06 -16.68
CA GLY A 105 -9.01 -17.99 -15.65
C GLY A 105 -8.92 -17.48 -14.20
N GLN A 106 -8.25 -16.36 -13.92
CA GLN A 106 -8.07 -15.82 -12.57
C GLN A 106 -8.67 -14.40 -12.40
N LEU A 107 -9.20 -13.83 -13.45
CA LEU A 107 -9.69 -12.43 -13.45
C LEU A 107 -10.68 -12.16 -12.31
N ASN A 108 -11.66 -13.04 -12.13
CA ASN A 108 -12.68 -12.88 -11.10
C ASN A 108 -12.09 -12.93 -9.68
N GLU A 109 -11.18 -13.85 -9.42
CA GLU A 109 -10.50 -13.99 -8.13
C GLU A 109 -9.64 -12.76 -7.82
N VAL A 110 -8.84 -12.33 -8.79
CA VAL A 110 -7.95 -11.18 -8.67
C VAL A 110 -8.71 -9.88 -8.42
N THR A 111 -9.87 -9.70 -9.07
CA THR A 111 -10.68 -8.47 -8.96
C THR A 111 -11.69 -8.51 -7.81
N ALA A 112 -11.92 -9.65 -7.16
CA ALA A 112 -12.85 -9.79 -6.03
C ALA A 112 -12.44 -9.04 -4.75
N GLY A 113 -11.27 -8.36 -4.74
CA GLY A 113 -10.80 -7.50 -3.66
C GLY A 113 -9.67 -8.09 -2.81
N GLY A 114 -9.07 -9.19 -3.26
CA GLY A 114 -7.83 -9.72 -2.66
C GLY A 114 -6.64 -8.79 -2.88
N ASN A 115 -5.64 -8.90 -1.99
CA ASN A 115 -4.39 -8.20 -2.17
C ASN A 115 -3.46 -8.99 -3.10
N LEU A 116 -2.80 -8.27 -3.97
CA LEU A 116 -1.74 -8.75 -4.85
C LEU A 116 -0.40 -8.25 -4.34
N MET A 117 0.67 -9.00 -4.59
CA MET A 117 2.03 -8.61 -4.27
C MET A 117 2.95 -8.98 -5.43
N PHE A 118 4.04 -8.26 -5.57
CA PHE A 118 5.04 -8.56 -6.58
C PHE A 118 5.90 -9.77 -6.18
N ARG A 119 6.22 -10.59 -7.17
CA ARG A 119 7.37 -11.49 -7.16
C ARG A 119 8.14 -11.21 -8.45
N ALA A 120 9.35 -10.71 -8.34
CA ALA A 120 10.14 -10.23 -9.45
C ALA A 120 11.55 -10.81 -9.40
N ALA A 121 12.11 -11.18 -10.55
CA ALA A 121 13.43 -11.81 -10.65
C ALA A 121 13.62 -13.04 -9.73
N GLY A 122 12.53 -13.78 -9.45
CA GLY A 122 12.55 -14.99 -8.63
C GLY A 122 12.46 -14.75 -7.11
N ILE A 123 12.51 -13.52 -6.64
CA ILE A 123 12.45 -13.15 -5.23
C ILE A 123 11.19 -12.31 -4.90
N TYR A 124 10.89 -12.19 -3.63
CA TYR A 124 9.93 -11.21 -3.14
C TYR A 124 10.65 -9.88 -2.90
N PRO A 125 10.25 -8.78 -3.56
CA PRO A 125 11.00 -7.51 -3.53
C PRO A 125 11.23 -6.93 -2.14
N GLN A 126 10.33 -7.18 -1.19
CA GLN A 126 10.53 -6.76 0.21
C GLN A 126 11.68 -7.50 0.92
N GLU A 127 12.21 -8.57 0.34
CA GLU A 127 13.39 -9.30 0.84
C GLU A 127 14.69 -8.72 0.28
N ASP A 128 14.64 -7.90 -0.77
CA ASP A 128 15.79 -7.22 -1.37
C ASP A 128 16.27 -6.06 -0.50
N ALA A 129 17.55 -6.08 -0.13
CA ALA A 129 18.13 -5.05 0.74
C ALA A 129 18.11 -3.66 0.09
N ALA A 130 18.45 -3.54 -1.20
CA ALA A 130 18.49 -2.27 -1.90
C ALA A 130 17.09 -1.63 -2.01
N ILE A 131 16.06 -2.45 -2.22
CA ILE A 131 14.66 -1.98 -2.24
C ILE A 131 14.21 -1.54 -0.83
N ARG A 132 14.57 -2.29 0.22
CA ARG A 132 14.24 -1.90 1.60
C ARG A 132 14.90 -0.58 2.00
N GLU A 133 16.17 -0.40 1.68
CA GLU A 133 16.90 0.83 1.93
C GLU A 133 16.31 2.02 1.15
N ALA A 134 15.94 1.82 -0.11
CA ALA A 134 15.28 2.85 -0.91
C ALA A 134 13.93 3.25 -0.30
N TRP A 135 13.13 2.28 0.12
CA TRP A 135 11.86 2.53 0.80
C TRP A 135 12.05 3.28 2.13
N GLN A 136 13.06 2.90 2.92
CA GLN A 136 13.38 3.58 4.17
C GLN A 136 13.76 5.05 3.92
N ARG A 137 14.67 5.32 2.97
CA ARG A 137 15.04 6.69 2.57
C ARG A 137 13.84 7.51 2.09
N TYR A 138 12.97 6.90 1.28
CA TYR A 138 11.76 7.58 0.81
C TYR A 138 10.83 7.98 1.97
N ARG A 139 10.66 7.10 2.95
CA ARG A 139 9.87 7.40 4.15
C ARG A 139 10.50 8.49 5.01
N GLU A 140 11.81 8.44 5.19
CA GLU A 140 12.57 9.44 5.97
C GLU A 140 12.59 10.82 5.29
N SER A 141 12.50 10.87 3.97
CA SER A 141 12.40 12.13 3.23
C SER A 141 11.04 12.80 3.34
N GLY A 142 10.06 12.14 3.97
CA GLY A 142 8.74 12.68 4.22
C GLY A 142 7.80 12.75 3.01
N GLY A 143 8.23 12.26 1.85
CA GLY A 143 7.50 12.48 0.59
C GLY A 143 7.42 13.96 0.20
N ALA A 144 6.94 14.26 -0.99
CA ALA A 144 6.92 15.64 -1.51
C ALA A 144 5.96 16.59 -0.77
N ASP A 145 4.98 16.04 -0.02
CA ASP A 145 3.89 16.79 0.64
C ASP A 145 3.88 16.62 2.18
N ALA A 146 4.99 16.18 2.78
CA ALA A 146 5.05 16.00 4.23
C ALA A 146 4.95 17.32 4.98
N VAL A 147 3.94 17.46 5.82
CA VAL A 147 3.82 18.59 6.74
C VAL A 147 4.76 18.36 7.92
N ARG A 148 5.77 19.20 8.06
CA ARG A 148 6.73 19.16 9.16
C ARG A 148 6.36 20.20 10.21
N MET A 149 6.29 19.76 11.46
CA MET A 149 5.98 20.61 12.62
C MET A 149 6.70 20.03 13.84
N GLN A 150 6.74 20.80 14.92
CA GLN A 150 7.20 20.27 16.20
C GLN A 150 6.23 19.20 16.71
N CYS A 151 6.71 17.98 16.84
CA CYS A 151 5.94 16.87 17.39
C CYS A 151 5.65 17.10 18.88
N LEU A 152 4.40 17.02 19.28
CA LEU A 152 3.99 17.22 20.70
C LEU A 152 4.48 16.09 21.63
N VAL A 153 4.84 14.94 21.07
CA VAL A 153 5.31 13.78 21.84
C VAL A 153 6.82 13.84 22.07
N THR A 154 7.59 14.12 21.01
CA THR A 154 9.06 14.11 21.07
C THR A 154 9.66 15.49 21.31
N GLY A 155 8.94 16.57 21.01
CA GLY A 155 9.42 17.94 21.07
C GLY A 155 10.36 18.33 19.93
N THR A 156 10.66 17.41 19.00
CA THR A 156 11.51 17.63 17.84
C THR A 156 10.68 17.99 16.61
N GLU A 157 11.31 18.65 15.63
CA GLU A 157 10.67 18.86 14.34
C GLU A 157 10.66 17.55 13.54
N ASP A 158 9.47 17.08 13.20
CA ASP A 158 9.26 15.82 12.51
C ASP A 158 8.12 15.90 11.49
N GLU A 159 8.00 14.88 10.64
CA GLU A 159 6.84 14.73 9.77
C GLU A 159 5.61 14.37 10.59
N ILE A 160 4.55 15.16 10.44
CA ILE A 160 3.34 15.00 11.22
C ILE A 160 2.31 14.17 10.48
N ALA A 161 1.82 13.14 11.14
CA ALA A 161 0.80 12.27 10.60
C ALA A 161 -0.56 12.97 10.54
N ALA A 162 -1.13 13.16 9.36
CA ALA A 162 -2.49 13.68 9.19
C ALA A 162 -3.56 12.72 9.73
N VAL A 163 -3.25 11.44 9.81
CA VAL A 163 -4.17 10.38 10.27
C VAL A 163 -3.42 9.39 11.15
N HIS A 164 -3.78 9.34 12.41
CA HIS A 164 -3.15 8.45 13.39
C HIS A 164 -3.69 7.01 13.33
N PRO A 165 -2.88 6.00 13.69
CA PRO A 165 -3.32 4.61 13.79
C PRO A 165 -4.49 4.46 14.75
N SER A 166 -5.41 3.52 14.43
CA SER A 166 -6.50 3.16 15.32
C SER A 166 -6.14 1.94 16.15
N VAL A 167 -6.54 1.93 17.42
CA VAL A 167 -6.37 0.78 18.31
C VAL A 167 -7.50 -0.21 18.06
N LYS A 168 -7.18 -1.43 17.66
CA LYS A 168 -8.15 -2.52 17.46
C LYS A 168 -8.36 -3.33 18.73
N GLY A 169 -9.54 -3.97 18.85
CA GLY A 169 -9.84 -4.86 19.97
C GLY A 169 -10.20 -4.12 21.28
N VAL A 170 -10.44 -2.82 21.23
CA VAL A 170 -10.95 -2.08 22.38
C VAL A 170 -12.42 -2.44 22.57
N ARG A 171 -12.77 -2.88 23.80
CA ARG A 171 -14.13 -3.25 24.15
C ARG A 171 -15.06 -2.04 23.98
N ASP A 172 -16.24 -2.29 23.42
CA ASP A 172 -17.29 -1.29 23.16
C ASP A 172 -16.90 -0.17 22.16
N ALA A 173 -15.74 -0.26 21.51
CA ALA A 173 -15.33 0.64 20.43
C ALA A 173 -15.77 0.12 19.05
N GLN A 174 -15.63 0.97 18.03
CA GLN A 174 -15.95 0.58 16.65
C GLN A 174 -15.11 -0.59 16.19
N SER A 175 -15.71 -1.52 15.44
CA SER A 175 -15.00 -2.70 14.88
C SER A 175 -13.84 -2.33 13.95
N SER A 176 -13.87 -1.16 13.32
CA SER A 176 -12.79 -0.61 12.50
C SER A 176 -11.58 -0.13 13.32
N GLY A 177 -11.75 0.02 14.64
CA GLY A 177 -10.76 0.51 15.59
C GLY A 177 -11.10 1.85 16.23
N ALA A 178 -10.64 2.05 17.46
CA ALA A 178 -10.75 3.29 18.21
C ALA A 178 -9.65 4.26 17.79
N ALA A 179 -10.01 5.46 17.33
CA ALA A 179 -9.06 6.52 17.07
C ALA A 179 -8.71 7.23 18.39
N LEU A 180 -7.42 7.31 18.74
CA LEU A 180 -6.95 8.10 19.89
C LEU A 180 -6.86 9.57 19.56
N VAL A 181 -6.49 9.91 18.33
CA VAL A 181 -6.38 11.28 17.83
C VAL A 181 -7.16 11.35 16.53
N SER A 182 -8.17 12.22 16.48
CA SER A 182 -8.99 12.40 15.28
C SER A 182 -9.65 13.79 15.34
N PHE A 183 -9.37 14.59 14.32
CA PHE A 183 -9.95 15.93 14.14
C PHE A 183 -10.68 15.94 12.81
N ASN A 184 -11.96 15.66 12.81
CA ASN A 184 -12.78 15.46 11.61
C ASN A 184 -13.85 16.54 11.39
N ALA A 185 -13.79 17.64 12.14
CA ALA A 185 -14.70 18.75 11.97
C ALA A 185 -13.99 20.11 12.14
N PRO A 186 -14.42 21.15 11.44
CA PRO A 186 -13.85 22.50 11.57
C PRO A 186 -13.85 23.06 13.02
N ALA A 187 -14.79 22.59 13.83
CA ALA A 187 -14.88 22.98 15.25
C ALA A 187 -13.64 22.57 16.08
N PHE A 188 -12.84 21.64 15.60
CA PHE A 188 -11.60 21.20 16.25
C PHE A 188 -10.38 22.00 15.79
N CYS A 189 -10.52 22.90 14.83
CA CYS A 189 -9.41 23.75 14.37
C CYS A 189 -9.09 24.81 15.42
N SER A 190 -7.81 24.92 15.80
CA SER A 190 -7.32 25.88 16.77
C SER A 190 -5.88 26.30 16.46
N TYR A 191 -5.47 27.45 16.96
CA TYR A 191 -4.11 28.00 16.80
C TYR A 191 -3.63 28.09 15.34
N GLY A 192 -4.55 28.27 14.39
CA GLY A 192 -4.21 28.35 12.96
C GLY A 192 -3.87 27.00 12.29
N HIS A 193 -4.01 25.89 13.02
CA HIS A 193 -3.87 24.56 12.45
C HIS A 193 -5.17 24.11 11.79
N GLU A 194 -5.04 23.60 10.60
CA GLU A 194 -6.15 23.00 9.87
C GLU A 194 -6.48 21.58 10.39
N GLN A 195 -7.65 21.11 10.02
CA GLN A 195 -8.12 19.76 10.30
C GLN A 195 -7.03 18.71 9.98
N ASN A 196 -6.82 17.77 10.89
CA ASN A 196 -5.82 16.72 10.92
C ASN A 196 -4.42 17.11 11.47
N PHE A 197 -4.10 18.39 11.62
CA PHE A 197 -2.79 18.84 12.14
C PHE A 197 -2.91 19.58 13.48
N ASN A 198 -4.04 19.50 14.15
CA ASN A 198 -4.33 20.24 15.39
C ASN A 198 -3.59 19.68 16.61
N ALA A 199 -3.18 18.41 16.58
CA ALA A 199 -2.32 17.79 17.58
C ALA A 199 -1.16 17.09 16.83
N PRO A 200 -0.13 17.84 16.45
CA PRO A 200 0.97 17.30 15.63
C PRO A 200 1.73 16.22 16.39
N ALA A 201 1.74 15.01 15.85
CA ALA A 201 2.53 13.89 16.31
C ALA A 201 3.08 13.13 15.10
N GLY A 202 4.37 12.87 15.08
CA GLY A 202 5.09 12.15 14.07
C GLY A 202 5.54 10.77 14.57
#